data_f60b8f053f453bc96c29db72382449ce
#
_entry.id   f60b8f053f453bc96c29db72382449ce
#
_cell.length_a   1.000
_cell.length_b   1.000
_cell.length_c   1.000
_cell.angle_alpha   90.00
_cell.angle_beta   90.00
_cell.angle_gamma   90.00
#
_symmetry.space_group_name_H-M   'P 1'
#
loop_
_entity.id
_entity.type
_entity.pdbx_description
1 polymer ?
#
loop_
_entity_poly.entity_id
_entity_poly.type
_entity_poly.pdbx_seq_one_letter_code
_entity_poly.pdbx_strand_id
1 'polypeptide(L)'
;MKYIQRHSLLTRVVHGVAAITCILLAVTGVFVFVPSLGGGLMGGDFTHMMRMLHRVIAIPFILVPLYAILASPKGFVRLFRDDVFGKWDKDDVTWAMKFPFYLFAPGKVHMPPQHHVKSAQRLADGALIFFCVFLAISGMILWLNTGLLPNGGWKVEFSHSTLLAAHLVHDVFFFLTVFVGIAHIYLGAGIFQPYRGTARIMFGDGKVSEADAAYHWGYWANEEIALGKNVTEEKETKH
;
A
#
# COMPACT_ATOMS: atom_id res chain seq x y z
N MET A 1 -4.87 -18.93 -23.41
CA MET A 1 -5.35 -17.60 -22.93
C MET A 1 -4.23 -16.57 -23.06
N LYS A 2 -4.59 -15.30 -23.35
CA LYS A 2 -3.63 -14.19 -23.34
C LYS A 2 -3.58 -13.55 -21.95
N TYR A 3 -2.38 -13.19 -21.53
CA TYR A 3 -2.10 -12.51 -20.28
C TYR A 3 -1.24 -11.28 -20.53
N ILE A 4 -1.46 -10.24 -19.75
CA ILE A 4 -0.74 -8.98 -19.83
C ILE A 4 0.06 -8.81 -18.55
N GLN A 5 1.38 -8.56 -18.64
CA GLN A 5 2.25 -8.27 -17.50
C GLN A 5 1.93 -6.87 -16.97
N ARG A 6 1.43 -6.80 -15.73
CA ARG A 6 1.04 -5.53 -15.11
C ARG A 6 2.11 -4.98 -14.17
N HIS A 7 2.69 -5.82 -13.34
CA HIS A 7 3.70 -5.40 -12.37
C HIS A 7 4.98 -6.23 -12.47
N SER A 8 6.12 -5.53 -12.38
CA SER A 8 7.44 -6.15 -12.34
C SER A 8 7.67 -6.93 -11.04
N LEU A 9 8.65 -7.81 -11.02
CA LEU A 9 9.04 -8.52 -9.80
C LEU A 9 9.45 -7.55 -8.69
N LEU A 10 10.23 -6.51 -9.02
CA LEU A 10 10.65 -5.49 -8.05
C LEU A 10 9.43 -4.83 -7.40
N THR A 11 8.45 -4.38 -8.19
CA THR A 11 7.23 -3.75 -7.68
C THR A 11 6.49 -4.67 -6.71
N ARG A 12 6.34 -5.95 -7.06
CA ARG A 12 5.64 -6.95 -6.23
C ARG A 12 6.37 -7.25 -4.93
N VAL A 13 7.70 -7.40 -4.98
CA VAL A 13 8.52 -7.63 -3.78
C VAL A 13 8.46 -6.43 -2.84
N VAL A 14 8.64 -5.22 -3.37
CA VAL A 14 8.54 -3.98 -2.57
C VAL A 14 7.16 -3.84 -1.93
N HIS A 15 6.09 -4.05 -2.71
CA HIS A 15 4.73 -4.01 -2.19
C HIS A 15 4.49 -5.09 -1.14
N GLY A 16 4.95 -6.33 -1.37
CA GLY A 16 4.80 -7.43 -0.41
C GLY A 16 5.50 -7.15 0.92
N VAL A 17 6.74 -6.65 0.88
CA VAL A 17 7.45 -6.25 2.10
C VAL A 17 6.74 -5.10 2.79
N ALA A 18 6.36 -4.05 2.05
CA ALA A 18 5.64 -2.90 2.61
C ALA A 18 4.31 -3.32 3.24
N ALA A 19 3.52 -4.17 2.57
CA ALA A 19 2.23 -4.65 3.09
C ALA A 19 2.38 -5.47 4.37
N ILE A 20 3.28 -6.46 4.37
CA ILE A 20 3.51 -7.32 5.55
C ILE A 20 4.03 -6.48 6.72
N THR A 21 5.03 -5.64 6.50
CA THR A 21 5.60 -4.82 7.56
C THR A 21 4.61 -3.77 8.06
N CYS A 22 3.78 -3.18 7.19
CA CYS A 22 2.73 -2.25 7.58
C CYS A 22 1.70 -2.92 8.51
N ILE A 23 1.24 -4.13 8.17
CA ILE A 23 0.30 -4.90 9.02
C ILE A 23 0.95 -5.23 10.37
N LEU A 24 2.19 -5.72 10.38
CA LEU A 24 2.90 -6.04 11.62
C LEU A 24 3.17 -4.80 12.47
N LEU A 25 3.49 -3.66 11.84
CA LEU A 25 3.61 -2.36 12.53
C LEU A 25 2.29 -1.90 13.11
N ALA A 26 1.17 -2.09 12.39
CA ALA A 26 -0.14 -1.76 12.92
C ALA A 26 -0.47 -2.62 14.16
N VAL A 27 -0.23 -3.93 14.10
CA VAL A 27 -0.48 -4.84 15.23
C VAL A 27 0.40 -4.48 16.43
N THR A 28 1.72 -4.36 16.24
CA THR A 28 2.64 -3.99 17.34
C THR A 28 2.36 -2.58 17.85
N GLY A 29 1.98 -1.65 16.96
CA GLY A 29 1.63 -0.27 17.29
C GLY A 29 0.43 -0.17 18.23
N VAL A 30 -0.60 -1.00 18.05
CA VAL A 30 -1.75 -1.05 18.99
C VAL A 30 -1.31 -1.34 20.41
N PHE A 31 -0.40 -2.30 20.62
CA PHE A 31 0.11 -2.64 21.96
C PHE A 31 1.03 -1.55 22.54
N VAL A 32 1.70 -0.78 21.68
CA VAL A 32 2.50 0.38 22.10
C VAL A 32 1.59 1.56 22.47
N PHE A 33 0.54 1.78 21.68
CA PHE A 33 -0.42 2.87 21.87
C PHE A 33 -1.33 2.63 23.08
N VAL A 34 -1.78 1.39 23.30
CA VAL A 34 -2.63 1.00 24.44
C VAL A 34 -1.90 -0.04 25.32
N PRO A 35 -0.96 0.38 26.16
CA PRO A 35 -0.15 -0.53 26.97
C PRO A 35 -0.97 -1.45 27.89
N SER A 36 -2.16 -1.02 28.31
CA SER A 36 -3.08 -1.82 29.13
C SER A 36 -3.57 -3.09 28.46
N LEU A 37 -3.64 -3.14 27.13
CA LEU A 37 -4.01 -4.36 26.38
C LEU A 37 -2.95 -5.46 26.57
N GLY A 38 -1.66 -5.09 26.58
CA GLY A 38 -0.56 -6.05 26.80
C GLY A 38 -0.23 -6.24 28.28
N GLY A 39 -0.16 -5.15 29.03
CA GLY A 39 0.25 -5.15 30.44
C GLY A 39 -0.74 -5.84 31.38
N GLY A 40 -2.03 -5.79 31.07
CA GLY A 40 -3.07 -6.48 31.84
C GLY A 40 -3.11 -7.99 31.66
N LEU A 41 -2.68 -8.49 30.50
CA LEU A 41 -2.72 -9.91 30.14
C LEU A 41 -1.37 -10.61 30.27
N MET A 42 -0.26 -9.90 30.01
CA MET A 42 1.07 -10.52 29.85
C MET A 42 2.20 -9.79 30.59
N GLY A 43 1.90 -8.74 31.36
CA GLY A 43 2.90 -7.98 32.16
C GLY A 43 3.65 -6.91 31.34
N GLY A 44 4.41 -6.07 32.04
CA GLY A 44 5.15 -4.92 31.47
C GLY A 44 6.20 -5.31 30.44
N ASP A 45 6.79 -6.50 30.53
CA ASP A 45 7.79 -7.02 29.58
C ASP A 45 7.22 -7.21 28.18
N PHE A 46 5.94 -7.55 28.07
CA PHE A 46 5.27 -7.71 26.78
C PHE A 46 5.19 -6.39 26.00
N THR A 47 4.81 -5.29 26.66
CA THR A 47 4.77 -3.97 25.99
C THR A 47 6.16 -3.52 25.55
N HIS A 48 7.18 -3.79 26.36
CA HIS A 48 8.58 -3.54 25.99
C HIS A 48 8.98 -4.36 24.75
N MET A 49 8.64 -5.64 24.72
CA MET A 49 8.89 -6.51 23.57
C MET A 49 8.18 -5.99 22.31
N MET A 50 6.90 -5.60 22.40
CA MET A 50 6.15 -5.03 21.25
C MET A 50 6.81 -3.75 20.74
N ARG A 51 7.30 -2.88 21.62
CA ARG A 51 8.03 -1.67 21.23
C ARG A 51 9.34 -2.01 20.50
N MET A 52 10.07 -3.01 20.95
CA MET A 52 11.28 -3.47 20.26
C MET A 52 10.97 -4.07 18.90
N LEU A 53 9.95 -4.93 18.81
CA LEU A 53 9.50 -5.52 17.54
C LEU A 53 9.05 -4.44 16.57
N HIS A 54 8.27 -3.45 17.02
CA HIS A 54 7.82 -2.32 16.20
C HIS A 54 9.01 -1.60 15.55
N ARG A 55 10.08 -1.32 16.31
CA ARG A 55 11.30 -0.68 15.78
C ARG A 55 12.04 -1.57 14.78
N VAL A 56 12.19 -2.85 15.07
CA VAL A 56 12.87 -3.80 14.16
C VAL A 56 12.11 -3.94 12.84
N ILE A 57 10.78 -4.04 12.89
CA ILE A 57 9.92 -4.14 11.71
C ILE A 57 9.92 -2.82 10.91
N ALA A 58 10.10 -1.67 11.57
CA ALA A 58 10.20 -0.39 10.88
C ALA A 58 11.45 -0.28 9.97
N ILE A 59 12.50 -1.04 10.23
CA ILE A 59 13.71 -1.04 9.39
C ILE A 59 13.41 -1.45 7.95
N PRO A 60 12.91 -2.66 7.66
CA PRO A 60 12.57 -3.04 6.29
C PRO A 60 11.42 -2.20 5.72
N PHE A 61 10.47 -1.74 6.53
CA PHE A 61 9.40 -0.84 6.10
C PHE A 61 9.94 0.47 5.49
N ILE A 62 11.01 1.00 6.03
CA ILE A 62 11.66 2.23 5.55
C ILE A 62 12.68 1.92 4.44
N LEU A 63 13.56 0.95 4.67
CA LEU A 63 14.71 0.73 3.78
C LEU A 63 14.34 0.11 2.44
N VAL A 64 13.33 -0.76 2.37
CA VAL A 64 12.96 -1.44 1.10
C VAL A 64 12.36 -0.47 0.09
N PRO A 65 11.41 0.44 0.43
CA PRO A 65 10.98 1.49 -0.49
C PRO A 65 12.10 2.44 -0.91
N LEU A 66 12.98 2.83 0.01
CA LEU A 66 14.14 3.67 -0.33
C LEU A 66 15.08 2.97 -1.34
N TYR A 67 15.37 1.69 -1.12
CA TYR A 67 16.12 0.89 -2.09
C TYR A 67 15.43 0.84 -3.45
N ALA A 68 14.11 0.69 -3.49
CA ALA A 68 13.34 0.66 -4.74
C ALA A 68 13.44 1.98 -5.53
N ILE A 69 13.46 3.12 -4.83
CA ILE A 69 13.68 4.44 -5.45
C ILE A 69 15.07 4.48 -6.12
N LEU A 70 16.09 3.98 -5.43
CA LEU A 70 17.46 3.95 -5.96
C LEU A 70 17.62 2.93 -7.10
N ALA A 71 16.99 1.78 -7.00
CA ALA A 71 17.03 0.72 -8.01
C ALA A 71 16.25 1.06 -9.29
N SER A 72 15.18 1.87 -9.17
CA SER A 72 14.33 2.26 -10.27
C SER A 72 13.85 3.72 -10.19
N PRO A 73 14.76 4.70 -10.32
CA PRO A 73 14.36 6.12 -10.21
C PRO A 73 13.34 6.53 -11.28
N LYS A 74 13.43 5.97 -12.50
CA LYS A 74 12.42 6.21 -13.54
C LYS A 74 11.06 5.65 -13.18
N GLY A 75 11.01 4.48 -12.53
CA GLY A 75 9.78 3.88 -12.02
C GLY A 75 9.14 4.73 -10.91
N PHE A 76 9.96 5.27 -10.01
CA PHE A 76 9.52 6.18 -8.97
C PHE A 76 8.91 7.47 -9.55
N VAL A 77 9.60 8.10 -10.50
CA VAL A 77 9.08 9.32 -11.17
C VAL A 77 7.76 9.02 -11.89
N ARG A 78 7.66 7.87 -12.58
CA ARG A 78 6.43 7.45 -13.24
C ARG A 78 5.28 7.25 -12.24
N LEU A 79 5.54 6.56 -11.11
CA LEU A 79 4.54 6.36 -10.05
C LEU A 79 3.94 7.69 -9.59
N PHE A 80 4.77 8.69 -9.32
CA PHE A 80 4.26 9.97 -8.86
C PHE A 80 3.61 10.80 -9.97
N ARG A 81 4.27 10.92 -11.12
CA ARG A 81 3.78 11.76 -12.22
C ARG A 81 2.52 11.22 -12.87
N ASP A 82 2.48 9.92 -13.13
CA ASP A 82 1.44 9.31 -13.97
C ASP A 82 0.36 8.63 -13.10
N ASP A 83 0.76 7.94 -12.03
CA ASP A 83 -0.17 7.15 -11.22
C ASP A 83 -0.78 7.98 -10.07
N VAL A 84 -0.01 8.77 -9.33
CA VAL A 84 -0.53 9.56 -8.20
C VAL A 84 -1.06 10.93 -8.65
N PHE A 85 -0.26 11.70 -9.40
CA PHE A 85 -0.59 13.06 -9.81
C PHE A 85 -1.04 13.18 -11.28
N GLY A 86 -1.32 12.04 -11.93
CA GLY A 86 -1.83 12.03 -13.31
C GLY A 86 -3.11 12.86 -13.46
N LYS A 87 -3.31 13.47 -14.62
CA LYS A 87 -4.50 14.26 -14.90
C LYS A 87 -5.75 13.38 -14.87
N TRP A 88 -6.80 13.90 -14.28
CA TRP A 88 -8.12 13.29 -14.29
C TRP A 88 -8.84 13.67 -15.57
N ASP A 89 -9.48 12.68 -16.19
CA ASP A 89 -10.38 12.88 -17.32
C ASP A 89 -11.87 12.74 -16.90
N LYS A 90 -12.77 12.82 -17.88
CA LYS A 90 -14.22 12.69 -17.63
C LYS A 90 -14.59 11.28 -17.14
N ASP A 91 -13.90 10.26 -17.61
CA ASP A 91 -14.15 8.88 -17.23
C ASP A 91 -13.65 8.60 -15.81
N ASP A 92 -12.53 9.19 -15.40
CA ASP A 92 -12.05 9.16 -14.01
C ASP A 92 -13.09 9.74 -13.04
N VAL A 93 -13.63 10.92 -13.35
CA VAL A 93 -14.66 11.57 -12.52
C VAL A 93 -15.96 10.74 -12.51
N THR A 94 -16.41 10.27 -13.68
CA THR A 94 -17.60 9.44 -13.79
C THR A 94 -17.43 8.13 -13.01
N TRP A 95 -16.26 7.53 -13.08
CA TRP A 95 -15.91 6.34 -12.33
C TRP A 95 -15.99 6.58 -10.83
N ALA A 96 -15.36 7.65 -10.33
CA ALA A 96 -15.36 8.01 -8.91
C ALA A 96 -16.78 8.26 -8.38
N MET A 97 -17.63 8.93 -9.15
CA MET A 97 -19.03 9.19 -8.77
C MET A 97 -19.90 7.92 -8.77
N LYS A 98 -19.67 6.98 -9.68
CA LYS A 98 -20.39 5.71 -9.75
C LYS A 98 -19.90 4.66 -8.77
N PHE A 99 -18.67 4.77 -8.27
CA PHE A 99 -18.00 3.76 -7.46
C PHE A 99 -18.78 3.36 -6.19
N PRO A 100 -19.35 4.26 -5.40
CA PRO A 100 -20.16 3.87 -4.24
C PRO A 100 -21.34 2.97 -4.62
N PHE A 101 -22.03 3.29 -5.70
CA PHE A 101 -23.17 2.48 -6.21
C PHE A 101 -22.72 1.14 -6.76
N TYR A 102 -21.57 1.11 -7.41
CA TYR A 102 -20.98 -0.10 -7.94
C TYR A 102 -20.58 -1.10 -6.84
N LEU A 103 -20.12 -0.64 -5.67
CA LEU A 103 -19.81 -1.50 -4.53
C LEU A 103 -21.04 -2.28 -4.03
N PHE A 104 -22.22 -1.65 -4.05
CA PHE A 104 -23.47 -2.27 -3.58
C PHE A 104 -24.22 -3.06 -4.66
N ALA A 105 -24.01 -2.72 -5.93
CA ALA A 105 -24.75 -3.32 -7.04
C ALA A 105 -23.89 -3.45 -8.31
N PRO A 106 -22.78 -4.23 -8.29
CA PRO A 106 -21.83 -4.29 -9.40
C PRO A 106 -22.43 -4.74 -10.72
N GLY A 107 -23.46 -5.61 -10.71
CA GLY A 107 -24.16 -6.07 -11.91
C GLY A 107 -25.11 -5.05 -12.53
N LYS A 108 -25.44 -3.94 -11.84
CA LYS A 108 -26.40 -2.93 -12.31
C LYS A 108 -25.73 -1.63 -12.74
N VAL A 109 -24.50 -1.41 -12.35
CA VAL A 109 -23.76 -0.17 -12.61
C VAL A 109 -22.70 -0.40 -13.66
N HIS A 110 -22.88 0.21 -14.84
CA HIS A 110 -21.85 0.16 -15.89
C HIS A 110 -20.77 1.20 -15.62
N MET A 111 -19.54 0.73 -15.40
CA MET A 111 -18.38 1.57 -15.14
C MET A 111 -17.68 1.96 -16.45
N PRO A 112 -17.19 3.21 -16.57
CA PRO A 112 -16.39 3.59 -17.73
C PRO A 112 -15.05 2.84 -17.73
N PRO A 113 -14.46 2.62 -18.93
CA PRO A 113 -13.14 2.03 -19.04
C PRO A 113 -12.10 2.89 -18.32
N GLN A 114 -11.04 2.26 -17.80
CA GLN A 114 -10.02 2.94 -17.05
C GLN A 114 -8.62 2.77 -17.67
N HIS A 115 -7.75 3.72 -17.40
CA HIS A 115 -6.34 3.67 -17.72
C HIS A 115 -5.58 2.68 -16.80
N HIS A 116 -4.25 2.72 -16.83
CA HIS A 116 -3.39 1.84 -16.01
C HIS A 116 -3.75 1.91 -14.52
N VAL A 117 -4.09 3.07 -13.98
CA VAL A 117 -4.51 3.25 -12.58
C VAL A 117 -5.93 3.78 -12.54
N LYS A 118 -6.80 3.13 -11.76
CA LYS A 118 -8.17 3.58 -11.54
C LYS A 118 -8.22 4.82 -10.64
N SER A 119 -9.24 5.63 -10.79
CA SER A 119 -9.43 6.87 -10.02
C SER A 119 -9.38 6.65 -8.51
N ALA A 120 -10.13 5.68 -7.97
CA ALA A 120 -10.11 5.38 -6.54
C ALA A 120 -8.77 4.75 -6.09
N GLN A 121 -8.13 3.94 -6.94
CA GLN A 121 -6.81 3.40 -6.67
C GLN A 121 -5.79 4.52 -6.54
N ARG A 122 -5.83 5.51 -7.46
CA ARG A 122 -4.96 6.69 -7.43
C ARG A 122 -5.05 7.45 -6.12
N LEU A 123 -6.27 7.67 -5.61
CA LEU A 123 -6.49 8.32 -4.32
C LEU A 123 -5.99 7.48 -3.15
N ALA A 124 -6.31 6.18 -3.14
CA ALA A 124 -5.92 5.29 -2.05
C ALA A 124 -4.40 5.08 -1.99
N ASP A 125 -3.76 4.82 -3.13
CA ASP A 125 -2.32 4.60 -3.20
C ASP A 125 -1.55 5.88 -2.84
N GLY A 126 -2.00 7.04 -3.37
CA GLY A 126 -1.42 8.34 -3.02
C GLY A 126 -1.55 8.66 -1.53
N ALA A 127 -2.73 8.43 -0.94
CA ALA A 127 -2.97 8.63 0.48
C ALA A 127 -2.09 7.70 1.35
N LEU A 128 -2.04 6.39 1.01
CA LEU A 128 -1.21 5.43 1.75
C LEU A 128 0.28 5.79 1.70
N ILE A 129 0.81 6.16 0.53
CA ILE A 129 2.21 6.60 0.39
C ILE A 129 2.46 7.82 1.28
N PHE A 130 1.58 8.82 1.21
CA PHE A 130 1.69 10.03 2.01
C PHE A 130 1.67 9.72 3.51
N PHE A 131 0.71 8.91 3.98
CA PHE A 131 0.60 8.55 5.39
C PHE A 131 1.81 7.75 5.86
N CYS A 132 2.29 6.79 5.08
CA CYS A 132 3.49 6.01 5.40
C CYS A 132 4.75 6.86 5.52
N VAL A 133 4.89 7.92 4.71
CA VAL A 133 6.00 8.87 4.83
C VAL A 133 5.94 9.62 6.16
N PHE A 134 4.75 10.13 6.56
CA PHE A 134 4.58 10.81 7.84
C PHE A 134 4.80 9.87 9.04
N LEU A 135 4.33 8.62 8.96
CA LEU A 135 4.60 7.60 9.96
C LEU A 135 6.10 7.30 10.08
N ALA A 136 6.81 7.18 8.96
CA ALA A 136 8.25 6.94 8.96
C ALA A 136 9.03 8.11 9.59
N ILE A 137 8.70 9.35 9.20
CA ILE A 137 9.37 10.55 9.73
C ILE A 137 9.09 10.72 11.24
N SER A 138 7.81 10.69 11.65
CA SER A 138 7.44 10.85 13.05
C SER A 138 7.97 9.70 13.92
N GLY A 139 7.87 8.45 13.44
CA GLY A 139 8.42 7.29 14.11
C GLY A 139 9.94 7.36 14.28
N MET A 140 10.67 7.87 13.26
CA MET A 140 12.12 8.08 13.36
C MET A 140 12.48 9.13 14.42
N ILE A 141 11.75 10.25 14.49
CA ILE A 141 11.94 11.27 15.52
C ILE A 141 11.77 10.65 16.92
N LEU A 142 10.69 9.88 17.12
CA LEU A 142 10.42 9.21 18.39
C LEU A 142 11.49 8.17 18.74
N TRP A 143 11.96 7.42 17.74
CA TRP A 143 13.01 6.42 17.96
C TRP A 143 14.35 7.08 18.32
N LEU A 144 14.78 8.09 17.55
CA LEU A 144 16.03 8.83 17.81
C LEU A 144 16.04 9.46 19.21
N ASN A 145 14.90 9.95 19.70
CA ASN A 145 14.80 10.53 21.04
C ASN A 145 15.04 9.50 22.16
N THR A 146 14.75 8.24 21.92
CA THR A 146 15.00 7.15 22.89
C THR A 146 16.33 6.43 22.69
N GLY A 147 17.01 6.69 21.59
CA GLY A 147 18.24 6.05 21.15
C GLY A 147 18.00 4.92 20.14
N LEU A 148 18.80 4.93 19.06
CA LEU A 148 18.73 3.90 18.00
C LEU A 148 19.18 2.53 18.48
N LEU A 149 20.17 2.47 19.37
CA LEU A 149 20.70 1.22 19.90
C LEU A 149 19.90 0.77 21.13
N PRO A 150 19.84 -0.54 21.40
CA PRO A 150 19.12 -1.09 22.58
C PRO A 150 19.60 -0.52 23.92
N ASN A 151 20.86 -0.13 24.00
CA ASN A 151 21.47 0.50 25.20
C ASN A 151 21.22 2.01 25.28
N GLY A 152 20.37 2.59 24.40
CA GLY A 152 20.12 4.03 24.33
C GLY A 152 21.19 4.84 23.60
N GLY A 153 22.18 4.20 22.97
CA GLY A 153 23.20 4.88 22.17
C GLY A 153 22.62 5.54 20.91
N TRP A 154 23.31 6.57 20.39
CA TRP A 154 22.90 7.41 19.26
C TRP A 154 21.54 8.09 19.50
N LYS A 155 21.43 8.72 20.65
CA LYS A 155 20.26 9.50 21.04
C LYS A 155 20.37 10.93 20.52
N VAL A 156 19.22 11.45 20.00
CA VAL A 156 19.05 12.86 19.64
C VAL A 156 17.98 13.45 20.56
N GLU A 157 18.30 14.51 21.28
CA GLU A 157 17.35 15.20 22.14
C GLU A 157 16.54 16.20 21.33
N PHE A 158 15.22 16.01 21.33
CA PHE A 158 14.27 16.91 20.68
C PHE A 158 13.53 17.75 21.74
N SER A 159 13.06 18.93 21.37
CA SER A 159 12.22 19.74 22.23
C SER A 159 10.90 19.02 22.57
N HIS A 160 10.32 19.37 23.72
CA HIS A 160 9.01 18.82 24.12
C HIS A 160 7.92 19.04 23.06
N SER A 161 7.88 20.24 22.45
CA SER A 161 6.94 20.55 21.38
C SER A 161 7.14 19.67 20.14
N THR A 162 8.38 19.40 19.75
CA THR A 162 8.70 18.48 18.63
C THR A 162 8.21 17.06 18.92
N LEU A 163 8.44 16.58 20.15
CA LEU A 163 8.00 15.23 20.55
C LEU A 163 6.47 15.13 20.59
N LEU A 164 5.80 16.15 21.14
CA LEU A 164 4.33 16.18 21.16
C LEU A 164 3.77 16.18 19.72
N ALA A 165 4.34 16.98 18.83
CA ALA A 165 3.93 17.00 17.42
C ALA A 165 4.20 15.64 16.75
N ALA A 166 5.36 15.01 16.99
CA ALA A 166 5.69 13.71 16.44
C ALA A 166 4.73 12.61 16.90
N HIS A 167 4.35 12.58 18.19
CA HIS A 167 3.34 11.66 18.70
C HIS A 167 1.98 11.90 18.03
N LEU A 168 1.50 13.14 18.01
CA LEU A 168 0.21 13.48 17.39
C LEU A 168 0.18 13.07 15.91
N VAL A 169 1.22 13.40 15.16
CA VAL A 169 1.34 13.03 13.74
C VAL A 169 1.34 11.51 13.60
N HIS A 170 2.14 10.80 14.40
CA HIS A 170 2.24 9.34 14.33
C HIS A 170 0.89 8.68 14.59
N ASP A 171 0.18 9.09 15.63
CA ASP A 171 -1.10 8.52 16.02
C ASP A 171 -2.20 8.82 14.98
N VAL A 172 -2.31 10.07 14.51
CA VAL A 172 -3.29 10.45 13.50
C VAL A 172 -3.06 9.68 12.20
N PHE A 173 -1.83 9.64 11.69
CA PHE A 173 -1.53 8.92 10.46
C PHE A 173 -1.59 7.40 10.62
N PHE A 174 -1.39 6.86 11.82
CA PHE A 174 -1.67 5.46 12.12
C PHE A 174 -3.15 5.12 11.86
N PHE A 175 -4.09 5.86 12.46
CA PHE A 175 -5.52 5.60 12.26
C PHE A 175 -5.94 5.79 10.80
N LEU A 176 -5.44 6.83 10.12
CA LEU A 176 -5.71 7.04 8.71
C LEU A 176 -5.17 5.91 7.83
N THR A 177 -3.95 5.42 8.12
CA THR A 177 -3.34 4.29 7.41
C THR A 177 -4.15 3.00 7.62
N VAL A 178 -4.60 2.72 8.83
CA VAL A 178 -5.43 1.54 9.12
C VAL A 178 -6.76 1.63 8.36
N PHE A 179 -7.43 2.78 8.40
CA PHE A 179 -8.71 2.97 7.72
C PHE A 179 -8.60 2.80 6.20
N VAL A 180 -7.68 3.51 5.56
CA VAL A 180 -7.47 3.41 4.11
C VAL A 180 -6.86 2.06 3.73
N GLY A 181 -5.99 1.50 4.57
CA GLY A 181 -5.39 0.19 4.40
C GLY A 181 -6.41 -0.94 4.37
N ILE A 182 -7.40 -0.93 5.26
CA ILE A 182 -8.52 -1.91 5.23
C ILE A 182 -9.29 -1.80 3.91
N ALA A 183 -9.63 -0.58 3.48
CA ALA A 183 -10.30 -0.37 2.20
C ALA A 183 -9.43 -0.83 1.01
N HIS A 184 -8.13 -0.52 1.03
CA HIS A 184 -7.17 -0.94 0.02
C HIS A 184 -7.04 -2.47 -0.05
N ILE A 185 -6.94 -3.15 1.09
CA ILE A 185 -6.89 -4.62 1.15
C ILE A 185 -8.21 -5.22 0.63
N TYR A 186 -9.36 -4.69 1.08
CA TYR A 186 -10.66 -5.19 0.64
C TYR A 186 -10.81 -5.11 -0.89
N LEU A 187 -10.43 -3.99 -1.49
CA LEU A 187 -10.55 -3.76 -2.92
C LEU A 187 -9.40 -4.36 -3.74
N GLY A 188 -8.19 -4.40 -3.19
CA GLY A 188 -6.97 -4.78 -3.92
C GLY A 188 -6.58 -6.26 -3.81
N ALA A 189 -7.00 -6.96 -2.74
CA ALA A 189 -6.60 -8.36 -2.50
C ALA A 189 -7.17 -9.35 -3.53
N GLY A 190 -8.15 -8.94 -4.35
CA GLY A 190 -8.73 -9.79 -5.38
C GLY A 190 -9.54 -10.98 -4.87
N ILE A 191 -9.97 -10.93 -3.60
CA ILE A 191 -10.75 -11.98 -2.93
C ILE A 191 -12.26 -11.73 -3.13
N PHE A 192 -12.68 -10.47 -3.01
CA PHE A 192 -14.07 -10.06 -3.04
C PHE A 192 -14.50 -9.60 -4.43
N GLN A 193 -15.77 -9.78 -4.74
CA GLN A 193 -16.35 -9.15 -5.93
C GLN A 193 -16.35 -7.61 -5.74
N PRO A 194 -16.12 -6.84 -6.80
CA PRO A 194 -15.96 -7.22 -8.21
C PRO A 194 -14.50 -7.53 -8.63
N TYR A 195 -13.55 -7.54 -7.70
CA TYR A 195 -12.11 -7.68 -8.00
C TYR A 195 -11.58 -9.11 -7.83
N ARG A 196 -12.46 -10.09 -7.66
CA ARG A 196 -12.08 -11.50 -7.52
C ARG A 196 -11.22 -11.96 -8.71
N GLY A 197 -10.11 -12.65 -8.39
CA GLY A 197 -9.16 -13.17 -9.39
C GLY A 197 -7.97 -12.26 -9.67
N THR A 198 -7.95 -11.01 -9.16
CA THR A 198 -6.84 -10.08 -9.40
C THR A 198 -5.66 -10.23 -8.42
N ALA A 199 -5.74 -11.11 -7.42
CA ALA A 199 -4.68 -11.36 -6.45
C ALA A 199 -3.34 -11.76 -7.09
N ARG A 200 -3.37 -12.48 -8.23
CA ARG A 200 -2.19 -12.87 -9.02
C ARG A 200 -1.32 -11.68 -9.43
N ILE A 201 -1.93 -10.50 -9.59
CA ILE A 201 -1.25 -9.29 -10.04
C ILE A 201 -0.14 -8.85 -9.06
N MET A 202 -0.41 -8.93 -7.75
CA MET A 202 0.56 -8.54 -6.71
C MET A 202 1.22 -9.73 -6.00
N PHE A 203 0.48 -10.79 -5.72
CA PHE A 203 0.94 -11.93 -4.94
C PHE A 203 1.32 -13.15 -5.79
N GLY A 204 1.10 -13.11 -7.10
CA GLY A 204 1.48 -14.15 -8.06
C GLY A 204 2.64 -13.72 -8.97
N ASP A 205 2.50 -13.94 -10.27
CA ASP A 205 3.48 -13.65 -11.29
C ASP A 205 3.40 -12.23 -11.88
N GLY A 206 2.44 -11.43 -11.44
CA GLY A 206 2.25 -10.05 -11.88
C GLY A 206 1.44 -9.90 -13.16
N LYS A 207 0.81 -10.98 -13.62
CA LYS A 207 0.01 -11.01 -14.84
C LYS A 207 -1.49 -10.92 -14.55
N VAL A 208 -2.22 -10.41 -15.51
CA VAL A 208 -3.69 -10.39 -15.53
C VAL A 208 -4.20 -10.96 -16.84
N SER A 209 -5.32 -11.68 -16.81
CA SER A 209 -5.95 -12.18 -18.03
C SER A 209 -6.43 -11.01 -18.92
N GLU A 210 -6.43 -11.22 -20.23
CA GLU A 210 -6.96 -10.22 -21.18
C GLU A 210 -8.40 -9.81 -20.83
N ALA A 211 -9.24 -10.76 -20.43
CA ALA A 211 -10.63 -10.50 -20.06
C ALA A 211 -10.73 -9.62 -18.79
N ASP A 212 -9.98 -9.94 -17.73
CA ASP A 212 -9.97 -9.13 -16.50
C ASP A 212 -9.33 -7.76 -16.75
N ALA A 213 -8.28 -7.70 -17.57
CA ALA A 213 -7.65 -6.44 -17.95
C ALA A 213 -8.62 -5.53 -18.71
N ALA A 214 -9.35 -6.05 -19.68
CA ALA A 214 -10.34 -5.32 -20.44
C ALA A 214 -11.49 -4.85 -19.55
N TYR A 215 -11.93 -5.68 -18.60
CA TYR A 215 -13.01 -5.33 -17.67
C TYR A 215 -12.60 -4.24 -16.67
N HIS A 216 -11.39 -4.33 -16.12
CA HIS A 216 -10.95 -3.43 -15.06
C HIS A 216 -10.17 -2.20 -15.56
N TRP A 217 -9.43 -2.32 -16.66
CA TRP A 217 -8.51 -1.30 -17.20
C TRP A 217 -8.59 -1.26 -18.74
N GLY A 218 -9.80 -1.03 -19.26
CA GLY A 218 -10.09 -1.20 -20.69
C GLY A 218 -9.18 -0.38 -21.62
N TYR A 219 -8.88 0.88 -21.30
CA TYR A 219 -7.98 1.70 -22.10
C TYR A 219 -6.55 1.14 -22.08
N TRP A 220 -6.03 0.81 -20.91
CA TRP A 220 -4.70 0.21 -20.76
C TRP A 220 -4.60 -1.15 -21.45
N ALA A 221 -5.60 -2.02 -21.29
CA ALA A 221 -5.60 -3.33 -21.92
C ALA A 221 -5.58 -3.24 -23.45
N ASN A 222 -6.39 -2.34 -24.03
CA ASN A 222 -6.42 -2.12 -25.48
C ASN A 222 -5.08 -1.58 -25.98
N GLU A 223 -4.44 -0.67 -25.25
CA GLU A 223 -3.14 -0.12 -25.61
C GLU A 223 -2.05 -1.20 -25.59
N GLU A 224 -1.93 -2.02 -24.54
CA GLU A 224 -0.94 -3.09 -24.42
C GLU A 224 -1.14 -4.16 -25.49
N ILE A 225 -2.38 -4.55 -25.78
CA ILE A 225 -2.71 -5.52 -26.83
C ILE A 225 -2.34 -4.97 -28.21
N ALA A 226 -2.67 -3.70 -28.50
CA ALA A 226 -2.35 -3.06 -29.77
C ALA A 226 -0.84 -2.92 -29.99
N LEU A 227 -0.08 -2.66 -28.92
CA LEU A 227 1.39 -2.56 -28.97
C LEU A 227 2.09 -3.93 -29.02
N GLY A 228 1.39 -5.02 -28.67
CA GLY A 228 1.95 -6.35 -28.53
C GLY A 228 3.05 -6.44 -27.47
N LYS A 229 3.12 -5.44 -26.56
CA LYS A 229 4.08 -5.38 -25.48
C LYS A 229 3.49 -6.03 -24.24
N ASN A 230 4.35 -6.71 -23.47
CA ASN A 230 3.96 -7.33 -22.20
C ASN A 230 2.85 -8.40 -22.32
N VAL A 231 2.47 -8.82 -23.52
CA VAL A 231 1.47 -9.85 -23.77
C VAL A 231 2.13 -11.20 -23.92
N THR A 232 1.64 -12.19 -23.19
CA THR A 232 2.11 -13.59 -23.25
C THR A 232 0.93 -14.53 -23.47
N GLU A 233 1.13 -15.58 -24.30
CA GLU A 233 0.14 -16.64 -24.47
C GLU A 233 0.50 -17.81 -23.55
N GLU A 234 -0.40 -18.19 -22.68
CA GLU A 234 -0.26 -19.37 -21.82
C GLU A 234 -1.29 -20.43 -22.21
N LYS A 235 -0.87 -21.70 -22.23
CA LYS A 235 -1.80 -22.81 -22.39
C LYS A 235 -2.73 -22.87 -21.17
N GLU A 236 -3.98 -23.12 -21.42
CA GLU A 236 -4.99 -23.28 -20.35
C GLU A 236 -4.61 -24.49 -19.48
N THR A 237 -4.09 -24.24 -18.30
CA THR A 237 -3.99 -25.28 -17.28
C THR A 237 -5.39 -25.47 -16.69
N LYS A 238 -6.05 -26.56 -17.08
CA LYS A 238 -7.29 -26.98 -16.42
C LYS A 238 -6.95 -27.33 -14.97
N HIS A 239 -7.43 -26.51 -14.05
CA HIS A 239 -7.51 -26.82 -12.62
C HIS A 239 -8.95 -27.17 -12.26
#